data_32d364079f5b8e84c9ffeaab6139f85e
#
_entry.id   32d364079f5b8e84c9ffeaab6139f85e
#
_cell.length_a   1.000
_cell.length_b   1.000
_cell.length_c   1.000
_cell.angle_alpha   90.00
_cell.angle_beta   90.00
_cell.angle_gamma   90.00
#
_symmetry.space_group_name_H-M   'P 1'
#
loop_
_entity.id
_entity.type
_entity.pdbx_description
1 polymer ?
#
loop_
_entity_poly.entity_id
_entity_poly.type
_entity_poly.pdbx_seq_one_letter_code
_entity_poly.pdbx_strand_id
1 'polypeptide(L)'
;MDPTYITPFIGSITNVFDTMLQLPITIGEPQIKTNRAPSHDISGIIGMSGDVDGTVVLSFPTATAERAVTPFTGMPIDAEHEDFADAIGELVNMVSGGAKAQFQGKTVGITTPSVIIGKDHVVFGQKDMITVTIPCSCDVGEFNVEVAIRKNTAQAASAESESAQAGT
;
A
#
# COMPACT_ATOMS: atom_id res chain seq x y z
N MET A 1 -8.65 -8.55 10.90
CA MET A 1 -7.64 -8.91 9.87
C MET A 1 -6.50 -9.67 10.53
N ASP A 2 -5.99 -10.68 9.88
CA ASP A 2 -4.85 -11.47 10.38
C ASP A 2 -3.58 -10.59 10.37
N PRO A 3 -2.85 -10.49 11.50
CA PRO A 3 -1.59 -9.74 11.56
C PRO A 3 -0.55 -10.18 10.53
N THR A 4 -0.60 -11.42 10.06
CA THR A 4 0.32 -11.92 9.02
C THR A 4 0.18 -11.17 7.69
N TYR A 5 -0.95 -10.51 7.44
CA TYR A 5 -1.15 -9.67 6.25
C TYR A 5 -0.65 -8.23 6.44
N ILE A 6 -0.44 -7.79 7.66
CA ILE A 6 0.02 -6.43 7.98
C ILE A 6 1.53 -6.34 8.07
N THR A 7 2.16 -7.32 8.71
CA THR A 7 3.61 -7.35 8.96
C THR A 7 4.46 -7.13 7.70
N PRO A 8 4.12 -7.72 6.51
CA PRO A 8 4.88 -7.47 5.28
C PRO A 8 4.90 -6.00 4.86
N PHE A 9 3.80 -5.28 5.09
CA PHE A 9 3.72 -3.85 4.73
C PHE A 9 4.54 -2.98 5.68
N ILE A 10 4.52 -3.28 6.98
CA ILE A 10 5.36 -2.58 7.97
C ILE A 10 6.83 -2.78 7.62
N GLY A 11 7.25 -4.00 7.32
CA GLY A 11 8.62 -4.31 6.93
C GLY A 11 9.02 -3.59 5.64
N SER A 12 8.16 -3.61 4.64
CA SER A 12 8.43 -2.99 3.35
C SER A 12 8.49 -1.47 3.42
N ILE A 13 7.53 -0.81 4.08
CA ILE A 13 7.52 0.65 4.19
C ILE A 13 8.75 1.14 4.97
N THR A 14 9.11 0.46 6.04
CA THR A 14 10.31 0.77 6.80
C THR A 14 11.56 0.67 5.94
N ASN A 15 11.70 -0.43 5.21
CA ASN A 15 12.87 -0.66 4.35
C ASN A 15 12.96 0.34 3.20
N VAL A 16 11.87 0.63 2.50
CA VAL A 16 11.85 1.56 1.37
C VAL A 16 12.21 2.98 1.83
N PHE A 17 11.62 3.45 2.91
CA PHE A 17 11.93 4.78 3.43
C PHE A 17 13.36 4.89 3.95
N ASP A 18 13.86 3.87 4.62
CA ASP A 18 15.23 3.88 5.14
C ASP A 18 16.28 3.81 4.02
N THR A 19 16.14 2.84 3.10
CA THR A 19 17.17 2.55 2.10
C THR A 19 17.05 3.38 0.82
N MET A 20 15.85 3.66 0.34
CA MET A 20 15.63 4.36 -0.91
C MET A 20 15.45 5.87 -0.73
N LEU A 21 14.79 6.30 0.33
CA LEU A 21 14.54 7.71 0.61
C LEU A 21 15.49 8.29 1.67
N GLN A 22 16.20 7.46 2.40
CA GLN A 22 17.05 7.87 3.53
C GLN A 22 16.27 8.69 4.57
N LEU A 23 15.01 8.30 4.77
CA LEU A 23 14.06 8.91 5.71
C LEU A 23 13.57 7.84 6.69
N PRO A 24 14.32 7.55 7.76
CA PRO A 24 13.87 6.59 8.78
C PRO A 24 12.48 6.98 9.32
N ILE A 25 11.58 6.00 9.39
CA ILE A 25 10.21 6.24 9.85
C ILE A 25 9.95 5.63 11.22
N THR A 26 9.02 6.24 11.93
CA THR A 26 8.42 5.70 13.15
C THR A 26 7.04 5.17 12.79
N ILE A 27 6.78 3.90 13.10
CA ILE A 27 5.49 3.25 12.88
C ILE A 27 4.64 3.42 14.15
N GLY A 28 3.45 3.97 13.98
CA GLY A 28 2.46 4.04 15.05
C GLY A 28 1.66 2.73 15.16
N GLU A 29 0.73 2.69 16.10
CA GLU A 29 -0.11 1.52 16.32
C GLU A 29 -1.12 1.35 15.20
N PRO A 30 -1.17 0.19 14.51
CA PRO A 30 -2.16 -0.08 13.49
C PRO A 30 -3.59 -0.05 14.08
N GLN A 31 -4.51 0.56 13.35
CA GLN A 31 -5.89 0.73 13.77
C GLN A 31 -6.87 0.29 12.67
N ILE A 32 -7.99 -0.29 13.07
CA ILE A 32 -9.08 -0.56 12.14
C ILE A 32 -9.74 0.76 11.75
N LYS A 33 -9.86 1.01 10.45
CA LYS A 33 -10.54 2.19 9.92
C LYS A 33 -12.05 2.03 10.08
N THR A 34 -12.65 2.75 11.04
CA THR A 34 -14.06 2.61 11.39
C THR A 34 -14.95 3.71 10.81
N ASN A 35 -14.37 4.75 10.24
CA ASN A 35 -15.09 5.90 9.73
C ASN A 35 -14.77 6.18 8.27
N ARG A 36 -15.63 6.97 7.64
CA ARG A 36 -15.43 7.49 6.29
C ARG A 36 -14.58 8.77 6.30
N ALA A 37 -13.61 8.84 7.23
CA ALA A 37 -12.73 10.00 7.25
C ALA A 37 -11.97 10.08 5.93
N PRO A 38 -11.86 11.26 5.35
CA PRO A 38 -11.05 11.46 4.16
C PRO A 38 -9.63 10.97 4.40
N SER A 39 -9.05 10.36 3.39
CA SER A 39 -7.62 10.17 3.31
C SER A 39 -6.95 11.53 3.17
N HIS A 40 -5.62 11.59 3.30
CA HIS A 40 -4.90 12.81 2.96
C HIS A 40 -5.07 13.18 1.49
N ASP A 41 -4.57 14.33 1.08
CA ASP A 41 -4.79 14.90 -0.26
C ASP A 41 -4.17 14.09 -1.40
N ILE A 42 -3.15 13.28 -1.12
CA ILE A 42 -2.44 12.48 -2.11
C ILE A 42 -2.57 11.00 -1.73
N SER A 43 -3.08 10.19 -2.67
CA SER A 43 -3.17 8.74 -2.47
C SER A 43 -2.54 7.99 -3.65
N GLY A 44 -1.61 7.09 -3.34
CA GLY A 44 -1.13 6.08 -4.28
C GLY A 44 -1.79 4.73 -3.97
N ILE A 45 -2.36 4.08 -4.98
CA ILE A 45 -3.22 2.90 -4.81
C ILE A 45 -2.71 1.75 -5.66
N ILE A 46 -2.58 0.57 -5.05
CA ILE A 46 -2.29 -0.68 -5.75
C ILE A 46 -3.30 -1.76 -5.31
N GLY A 47 -3.79 -2.53 -6.28
CA GLY A 47 -4.55 -3.74 -6.04
C GLY A 47 -3.64 -4.97 -5.91
N MET A 48 -4.00 -5.90 -5.06
CA MET A 48 -3.36 -7.20 -4.92
C MET A 48 -4.30 -8.33 -5.34
N SER A 49 -3.75 -9.37 -5.94
CA SER A 49 -4.49 -10.52 -6.46
C SER A 49 -3.68 -11.81 -6.28
N GLY A 50 -4.30 -12.94 -6.58
CA GLY A 50 -3.70 -14.26 -6.43
C GLY A 50 -4.20 -14.96 -5.18
N ASP A 51 -3.32 -15.47 -4.34
CA ASP A 51 -3.69 -16.15 -3.08
C ASP A 51 -4.25 -15.19 -2.03
N VAL A 52 -4.03 -13.91 -2.21
CA VAL A 52 -4.68 -12.83 -1.47
C VAL A 52 -5.37 -11.88 -2.44
N ASP A 53 -6.40 -11.19 -1.99
CA ASP A 53 -6.98 -10.08 -2.72
C ASP A 53 -7.12 -8.85 -1.82
N GLY A 54 -7.07 -7.68 -2.42
CA GLY A 54 -7.23 -6.45 -1.67
C GLY A 54 -6.57 -5.25 -2.28
N THR A 55 -6.36 -4.25 -1.45
CA THR A 55 -5.89 -2.92 -1.85
C THR A 55 -4.90 -2.37 -0.81
N VAL A 56 -3.88 -1.70 -1.31
CA VAL A 56 -2.90 -0.95 -0.52
C VAL A 56 -2.97 0.51 -0.94
N VAL A 57 -3.04 1.41 0.03
CA VAL A 57 -3.04 2.86 -0.21
C VAL A 57 -1.94 3.50 0.63
N LEU A 58 -1.09 4.29 -0.02
CA LEU A 58 -0.24 5.26 0.66
C LEU A 58 -0.95 6.60 0.62
N SER A 59 -1.20 7.19 1.78
CA SER A 59 -1.95 8.44 1.92
C SER A 59 -1.09 9.51 2.56
N PHE A 60 -0.85 10.60 1.84
CA PHE A 60 0.04 11.68 2.25
C PHE A 60 -0.65 13.04 2.29
N PRO A 61 -0.36 13.86 3.31
CA PRO A 61 -0.52 15.31 3.16
C PRO A 61 0.35 15.82 1.99
N THR A 62 -0.12 16.82 1.26
CA THR A 62 0.58 17.33 0.08
C THR A 62 2.05 17.68 0.38
N ALA A 63 2.31 18.41 1.46
CA ALA A 63 3.68 18.83 1.82
C ALA A 63 4.59 17.63 2.12
N THR A 64 4.08 16.59 2.79
CA THR A 64 4.84 15.36 3.06
C THR A 64 5.15 14.62 1.77
N ALA A 65 4.17 14.49 0.87
CA ALA A 65 4.35 13.83 -0.43
C ALA A 65 5.41 14.52 -1.28
N GLU A 66 5.35 15.84 -1.40
CA GLU A 66 6.31 16.62 -2.19
C GLU A 66 7.75 16.45 -1.70
N ARG A 67 7.96 16.38 -0.40
CA ARG A 67 9.29 16.12 0.19
C ARG A 67 9.73 14.67 0.06
N ALA A 68 8.82 13.73 0.21
CA ALA A 68 9.14 12.31 0.13
C ALA A 68 9.58 11.87 -1.28
N VAL A 69 9.07 12.50 -2.34
CA VAL A 69 9.45 12.15 -3.72
C VAL A 69 10.74 12.83 -4.18
N THR A 70 11.27 13.80 -3.45
CA THR A 70 12.51 14.52 -3.82
C THR A 70 13.68 13.58 -4.14
N PRO A 71 13.93 12.48 -3.40
CA PRO A 71 15.00 11.53 -3.73
C PRO A 71 14.85 10.87 -5.11
N PHE A 72 13.63 10.70 -5.62
CA PHE A 72 13.40 10.13 -6.95
C PHE A 72 13.67 11.12 -8.08
N THR A 73 13.34 12.37 -7.85
CA THR A 73 13.38 13.41 -8.89
C THR A 73 14.71 14.15 -8.93
N GLY A 74 15.52 14.02 -7.86
CA GLY A 74 16.79 14.73 -7.73
C GLY A 74 16.67 16.23 -7.48
N MET A 75 15.44 16.75 -7.46
CA MET A 75 15.12 18.15 -7.17
C MET A 75 13.74 18.23 -6.50
N PRO A 76 13.46 19.28 -5.71
CA PRO A 76 12.13 19.51 -5.19
C PRO A 76 11.13 19.76 -6.33
N ILE A 77 10.01 19.04 -6.29
CA ILE A 77 8.86 19.26 -7.19
C ILE A 77 7.60 19.39 -6.34
N ASP A 78 6.61 20.15 -6.87
CA ASP A 78 5.31 20.26 -6.24
C ASP A 78 4.29 19.28 -6.86
N ALA A 79 3.10 19.23 -6.27
CA ALA A 79 2.04 18.31 -6.71
C ALA A 79 1.47 18.66 -8.11
N GLU A 80 1.76 19.82 -8.65
CA GLU A 80 1.37 20.22 -10.00
C GLU A 80 2.41 19.86 -11.08
N HIS A 81 3.61 19.45 -10.65
CA HIS A 81 4.65 19.03 -11.56
C HIS A 81 4.27 17.74 -12.30
N GLU A 82 4.58 17.66 -13.60
CA GLU A 82 4.22 16.52 -14.46
C GLU A 82 4.78 15.17 -13.97
N ASP A 83 5.91 15.14 -13.27
CA ASP A 83 6.56 13.93 -12.77
C ASP A 83 6.07 13.52 -11.37
N PHE A 84 5.23 14.34 -10.73
CA PHE A 84 4.82 14.08 -9.34
C PHE A 84 4.00 12.81 -9.18
N ALA A 85 2.99 12.61 -10.02
CA ALA A 85 2.13 11.43 -9.96
C ALA A 85 2.94 10.14 -10.23
N ASP A 86 3.86 10.17 -11.18
CA ASP A 86 4.74 9.02 -11.47
C ASP A 86 5.63 8.68 -10.27
N ALA A 87 6.15 9.68 -9.58
CA ALA A 87 6.98 9.48 -8.38
C ALA A 87 6.17 8.85 -7.21
N ILE A 88 4.95 9.32 -6.98
CA ILE A 88 4.05 8.70 -5.99
C ILE A 88 3.69 7.27 -6.40
N GLY A 89 3.38 7.03 -7.66
CA GLY A 89 3.11 5.70 -8.19
C GLY A 89 4.28 4.75 -7.99
N GLU A 90 5.50 5.21 -8.26
CA GLU A 90 6.72 4.42 -8.03
C GLU A 90 6.89 4.07 -6.55
N LEU A 91 6.65 5.02 -5.65
CA LEU A 91 6.77 4.80 -4.22
C LEU A 91 5.78 3.72 -3.73
N VAL A 92 4.51 3.78 -4.11
CA VAL A 92 3.53 2.76 -3.71
C VAL A 92 3.84 1.41 -4.37
N ASN A 93 4.38 1.41 -5.58
CA ASN A 93 4.80 0.20 -6.27
C ASN A 93 5.96 -0.50 -5.55
N MET A 94 6.97 0.25 -5.10
CA MET A 94 8.09 -0.30 -4.35
C MET A 94 7.63 -0.88 -2.99
N VAL A 95 6.78 -0.20 -2.28
CA VAL A 95 6.23 -0.68 -1.00
C VAL A 95 5.43 -1.96 -1.19
N SER A 96 4.55 -1.99 -2.17
CA SER A 96 3.71 -3.15 -2.47
C SER A 96 4.52 -4.34 -3.00
N GLY A 97 5.51 -4.09 -3.84
CA GLY A 97 6.43 -5.11 -4.33
C GLY A 97 7.28 -5.71 -3.23
N GLY A 98 7.79 -4.90 -2.32
CA GLY A 98 8.54 -5.36 -1.15
C GLY A 98 7.67 -6.18 -0.19
N ALA A 99 6.43 -5.78 0.03
CA ALA A 99 5.47 -6.54 0.83
C ALA A 99 5.12 -7.88 0.17
N LYS A 100 4.86 -7.87 -1.14
CA LYS A 100 4.60 -9.07 -1.94
C LYS A 100 5.69 -10.13 -1.74
N ALA A 101 6.95 -9.71 -1.76
CA ALA A 101 8.10 -10.60 -1.59
C ALA A 101 8.14 -11.29 -0.21
N GLN A 102 7.47 -10.73 0.79
CA GLN A 102 7.39 -11.26 2.14
C GLN A 102 6.21 -12.21 2.39
N PHE A 103 5.32 -12.38 1.43
CA PHE A 103 4.23 -13.37 1.49
C PHE A 103 4.78 -14.76 1.11
N GLN A 104 5.41 -15.43 2.07
CA GLN A 104 6.04 -16.73 1.85
C GLN A 104 5.01 -17.82 1.55
N GLY A 105 5.33 -18.67 0.56
CA GLY A 105 4.47 -19.78 0.16
C GLY A 105 3.18 -19.36 -0.55
N LYS A 106 3.05 -18.10 -0.94
CA LYS A 106 1.88 -17.54 -1.63
C LYS A 106 2.26 -16.92 -2.96
N THR A 107 1.40 -17.10 -3.95
CA THR A 107 1.49 -16.40 -5.23
C THR A 107 0.65 -15.12 -5.16
N VAL A 108 1.31 -13.98 -5.20
CA VAL A 108 0.66 -12.66 -5.10
C VAL A 108 1.04 -11.81 -6.31
N GLY A 109 0.04 -11.29 -7.01
CA GLY A 109 0.20 -10.30 -8.08
C GLY A 109 -0.14 -8.90 -7.57
N ILE A 110 0.42 -7.88 -8.20
CA ILE A 110 0.08 -6.48 -7.95
C ILE A 110 -0.31 -5.80 -9.26
N THR A 111 -1.24 -4.85 -9.18
CA THR A 111 -1.64 -4.02 -10.34
C THR A 111 -0.63 -2.91 -10.59
N THR A 112 -0.78 -2.21 -11.71
CA THR A 112 -0.13 -0.91 -11.89
C THR A 112 -0.72 0.10 -10.90
N PRO A 113 0.08 1.08 -10.42
CA PRO A 113 -0.40 2.05 -9.45
C PRO A 113 -1.37 3.06 -10.08
N SER A 114 -2.36 3.49 -9.28
CA SER A 114 -3.20 4.66 -9.55
C SER A 114 -2.87 5.74 -8.52
N VAL A 115 -2.90 6.99 -8.94
CA VAL A 115 -2.61 8.13 -8.05
C VAL A 115 -3.79 9.10 -8.08
N ILE A 116 -4.24 9.52 -6.91
CA ILE A 116 -5.28 10.53 -6.74
C ILE A 116 -4.65 11.75 -6.09
N ILE A 117 -4.83 12.90 -6.70
CA ILE A 117 -4.39 14.20 -6.20
C ILE A 117 -5.62 15.09 -6.05
N GLY A 118 -5.95 15.46 -4.84
CA GLY A 118 -7.10 16.30 -4.54
C GLY A 118 -7.51 16.25 -3.09
N LYS A 119 -8.12 17.33 -2.59
CA LYS A 119 -8.59 17.44 -1.21
C LYS A 119 -9.87 16.65 -1.01
N ASP A 120 -10.05 16.19 0.23
CA ASP A 120 -11.30 15.61 0.73
C ASP A 120 -11.78 14.37 -0.02
N HIS A 121 -10.88 13.65 -0.71
CA HIS A 121 -11.25 12.37 -1.29
C HIS A 121 -11.24 11.25 -0.26
N VAL A 122 -12.07 10.25 -0.50
CA VAL A 122 -12.14 9.03 0.32
C VAL A 122 -11.85 7.84 -0.58
N VAL A 123 -10.94 6.97 -0.16
CA VAL A 123 -10.69 5.71 -0.84
C VAL A 123 -11.48 4.61 -0.13
N PHE A 124 -12.41 4.00 -0.85
CA PHE A 124 -13.16 2.87 -0.36
C PHE A 124 -12.49 1.57 -0.80
N GLY A 125 -12.26 0.67 0.15
CA GLY A 125 -11.95 -0.71 -0.14
C GLY A 125 -13.18 -1.48 -0.65
N GLN A 126 -13.00 -2.77 -0.92
CA GLN A 126 -14.12 -3.64 -1.27
C GLN A 126 -15.09 -3.75 -0.09
N LYS A 127 -16.38 -3.87 -0.43
CA LYS A 127 -17.44 -4.11 0.55
C LYS A 127 -17.11 -5.38 1.34
N ASP A 128 -17.36 -5.34 2.65
CA ASP A 128 -17.10 -6.44 3.58
C ASP A 128 -15.61 -6.74 3.85
N MET A 129 -14.71 -5.85 3.44
CA MET A 129 -13.29 -5.96 3.73
C MET A 129 -12.86 -4.96 4.81
N ILE A 130 -12.11 -5.46 5.80
CA ILE A 130 -11.56 -4.63 6.88
C ILE A 130 -10.34 -3.89 6.36
N THR A 131 -10.30 -2.57 6.58
CA THR A 131 -9.12 -1.74 6.31
C THR A 131 -8.39 -1.45 7.61
N VAL A 132 -7.09 -1.69 7.62
CA VAL A 132 -6.19 -1.30 8.71
C VAL A 132 -5.38 -0.10 8.28
N THR A 133 -5.38 0.93 9.10
CA THR A 133 -4.54 2.13 8.92
C THR A 133 -3.31 2.00 9.79
N ILE A 134 -2.14 2.14 9.18
CA ILE A 134 -0.84 2.14 9.84
C ILE A 134 -0.31 3.58 9.81
N PRO A 135 -0.37 4.32 10.92
CA PRO A 135 0.17 5.68 10.95
C PRO A 135 1.70 5.63 10.94
N CYS A 136 2.29 6.49 10.13
CA CYS A 136 3.75 6.62 9.99
C CYS A 136 4.16 8.07 10.15
N SER A 137 5.37 8.29 10.66
CA SER A 137 5.96 9.62 10.75
C SER A 137 7.47 9.58 10.45
N CYS A 138 7.95 10.66 9.86
CA CYS A 138 9.36 10.84 9.56
C CYS A 138 9.70 12.34 9.57
N ASP A 139 10.95 12.70 9.29
CA ASP A 139 11.42 14.09 9.30
C ASP A 139 10.67 15.01 8.34
N VAL A 140 10.09 14.47 7.25
CA VAL A 140 9.34 15.26 6.28
C VAL A 140 7.84 15.36 6.59
N GLY A 141 7.34 14.65 7.59
CA GLY A 141 5.97 14.73 8.06
C GLY A 141 5.33 13.37 8.34
N GLU A 142 4.02 13.39 8.52
CA GLU A 142 3.19 12.23 8.81
C GLU A 142 2.49 11.74 7.55
N PHE A 143 2.23 10.43 7.48
CA PHE A 143 1.45 9.81 6.43
C PHE A 143 0.87 8.48 6.92
N ASN A 144 -0.01 7.88 6.14
CA ASN A 144 -0.63 6.60 6.48
C ASN A 144 -0.40 5.55 5.39
N VAL A 145 -0.27 4.31 5.83
CA VAL A 145 -0.45 3.13 4.96
C VAL A 145 -1.79 2.50 5.30
N GLU A 146 -2.66 2.35 4.33
CA GLU A 146 -3.94 1.66 4.51
C GLU A 146 -3.89 0.32 3.79
N VAL A 147 -4.21 -0.75 4.49
CA VAL A 147 -4.17 -2.12 3.98
C VAL A 147 -5.52 -2.78 4.17
N ALA A 148 -6.12 -3.21 3.07
CA ALA A 148 -7.35 -4.00 3.07
C ALA A 148 -7.08 -5.28 2.28
N ILE A 149 -6.69 -6.34 2.97
CA ILE A 149 -6.28 -7.61 2.35
C ILE A 149 -6.92 -8.78 3.08
N ARG A 150 -7.34 -9.76 2.30
CA ARG A 150 -7.87 -11.02 2.79
C ARG A 150 -7.34 -12.20 1.97
N LYS A 151 -7.43 -13.40 2.53
CA LYS A 151 -7.20 -14.64 1.80
C LYS A 151 -8.22 -14.75 0.66
N ASN A 152 -7.75 -15.09 -0.54
CA ASN A 152 -8.62 -15.33 -1.68
C ASN A 152 -9.14 -16.77 -1.65
N THR A 153 -10.35 -16.98 -1.12
CA THR A 153 -10.97 -18.30 -0.98
C THR A 153 -11.41 -18.91 -2.30
N ALA A 154 -11.72 -18.09 -3.32
CA ALA A 154 -12.12 -18.58 -4.64
C ALA A 154 -10.97 -19.31 -5.36
N GLN A 155 -9.73 -18.81 -5.22
CA GLN A 155 -8.55 -19.42 -5.82
C GLN A 155 -8.12 -20.69 -5.07
N ALA A 156 -8.27 -20.74 -3.75
CA ALA A 156 -8.05 -21.95 -2.98
C ALA A 156 -9.03 -23.08 -3.38
N ALA A 157 -10.30 -22.77 -3.58
CA ALA A 157 -11.31 -23.74 -4.04
C ALA A 157 -11.02 -24.28 -5.45
N SER A 158 -10.52 -23.47 -6.38
CA SER A 158 -10.14 -23.93 -7.72
C SER A 158 -8.91 -24.84 -7.70
N ALA A 159 -7.93 -24.57 -6.87
CA ALA A 159 -6.75 -25.43 -6.71
C ALA A 159 -7.09 -26.79 -6.10
N GLU A 160 -8.01 -26.84 -5.13
CA GLU A 160 -8.52 -28.09 -4.55
C GLU A 160 -9.32 -28.91 -5.58
N SER A 161 -10.11 -28.28 -6.44
CA SER A 161 -10.85 -28.97 -7.48
C SER A 161 -9.96 -29.54 -8.60
N GLU A 162 -8.89 -28.85 -8.98
CA GLU A 162 -7.90 -29.36 -9.94
C GLU A 162 -7.10 -30.54 -9.37
N SER A 163 -6.72 -30.50 -8.09
CA SER A 163 -6.00 -31.60 -7.45
C SER A 163 -6.88 -32.85 -7.29
N ALA A 164 -8.18 -32.68 -7.06
CA ALA A 164 -9.13 -33.77 -6.97
C ALA A 164 -9.39 -34.46 -8.32
N GLN A 165 -9.31 -33.73 -9.45
CA GLN A 165 -9.45 -34.28 -10.79
C GLN A 165 -8.17 -34.96 -11.32
N ALA A 166 -7.02 -34.62 -10.83
CA ALA A 166 -5.74 -35.22 -11.22
C ALA A 166 -5.44 -36.55 -10.48
N GLY A 167 -6.23 -36.92 -9.49
CA GLY A 167 -6.07 -38.11 -8.65
C GLY A 167 -6.90 -39.34 -9.06
N THR A 168 -7.52 -39.36 -10.24
CA THR A 168 -8.27 -40.50 -10.79
C THR A 168 -7.53 -41.05 -12.05
#